data_1c87dfc57c2f4c6fdf358d5dbca4dcea
#
_entry.id   1c87dfc57c2f4c6fdf358d5dbca4dcea
#
_cell.length_a   1.000
_cell.length_b   1.000
_cell.length_c   1.000
_cell.angle_alpha   90.00
_cell.angle_beta   90.00
_cell.angle_gamma   90.00
#
_symmetry.space_group_name_H-M   'P 1'
#
loop_
_entity.id
_entity.type
_entity.pdbx_description
1 polymer ?
#
loop_
_entity_poly.entity_id
_entity_poly.type
_entity_poly.pdbx_seq_one_letter_code
_entity_poly.pdbx_strand_id
1 'polypeptide(L)'
;TVIRINGVSSYTVNQGTLNKQGFEFDINFTPIENLGAGGEKRGFVWRINPNFGSVFNQLVDKIKSKDKVLQDEIRYGDYLDGRVQVAGRPVNTFYSYKFTGLDPKDGRPTFYGTDADEIVDTDADGNEITRQKSYELMTLGDVCMEVMEHSGCREPFLQGSISNYLGWRNWGLSFNLAYSVGAKVRLLQMYGSSNSAVPAPVMNMRGEFVHRWRRPGDEEFTNVPGLLDAKSYEKTRTPWWNDKPYEFAGTIWNMYDNSNVRVVSGDYLKLTSLSLRYIVPERICHKLYMKSAYLNVSGTNLFTLCSKKLKGQDPSQSGSSELINISVRPTYSLSLN
;
A
#
# COMPACT_ATOMS: atom_id res chain seq x y z
N THR A 1 10.26 -33.44 -4.39
CA THR A 1 11.16 -33.81 -5.52
C THR A 1 10.33 -34.57 -6.53
N VAL A 2 10.13 -34.02 -7.71
CA VAL A 2 9.41 -34.69 -8.79
C VAL A 2 10.38 -35.74 -9.40
N ILE A 3 9.88 -36.95 -9.55
CA ILE A 3 10.69 -38.02 -10.18
C ILE A 3 10.94 -37.59 -11.63
N ARG A 4 12.20 -37.38 -11.99
CA ARG A 4 12.65 -36.91 -13.32
C ARG A 4 12.26 -37.79 -14.51
N ILE A 5 11.74 -39.00 -14.26
CA ILE A 5 11.34 -39.97 -15.28
C ILE A 5 10.26 -39.43 -16.22
N ASN A 6 9.45 -38.44 -15.77
CA ASN A 6 8.34 -37.90 -16.57
C ASN A 6 8.71 -36.61 -17.34
N GLY A 7 9.97 -36.21 -17.39
CA GLY A 7 10.41 -35.01 -18.11
C GLY A 7 9.93 -33.67 -17.54
N VAL A 8 9.22 -33.66 -16.40
CA VAL A 8 8.73 -32.46 -15.71
C VAL A 8 9.59 -32.21 -14.48
N SER A 9 10.23 -31.03 -14.43
CA SER A 9 11.10 -30.64 -13.32
C SER A 9 10.32 -30.01 -12.15
N SER A 10 9.15 -29.43 -12.43
CA SER A 10 8.26 -28.81 -11.44
C SER A 10 6.83 -28.80 -11.95
N TYR A 11 5.87 -28.81 -11.06
CA TYR A 11 4.48 -28.58 -11.40
C TYR A 11 3.81 -27.78 -10.29
N THR A 12 2.84 -26.95 -10.67
CA THR A 12 2.08 -26.12 -9.74
C THR A 12 0.87 -26.91 -9.24
N VAL A 13 0.73 -26.98 -7.93
CA VAL A 13 -0.45 -27.59 -7.28
C VAL A 13 -1.24 -26.55 -6.53
N ASN A 14 -2.55 -26.61 -6.62
CA ASN A 14 -3.45 -25.82 -5.81
C ASN A 14 -3.66 -26.55 -4.48
N GLN A 15 -3.10 -25.99 -3.42
CA GLN A 15 -3.25 -26.53 -2.06
C GLN A 15 -3.57 -25.38 -1.12
N GLY A 16 -4.33 -25.70 -0.05
CA GLY A 16 -4.76 -24.74 0.94
C GLY A 16 -6.21 -24.28 0.74
N THR A 17 -6.79 -23.77 1.79
CA THR A 17 -8.18 -23.27 1.82
C THR A 17 -8.18 -21.78 2.09
N LEU A 18 -8.74 -21.03 1.17
CA LEU A 18 -8.96 -19.58 1.29
C LEU A 18 -10.44 -19.33 1.56
N ASN A 19 -10.73 -18.68 2.68
CA ASN A 19 -12.07 -18.16 2.96
C ASN A 19 -12.14 -16.72 2.44
N LYS A 20 -13.07 -16.47 1.52
CA LYS A 20 -13.34 -15.15 0.98
C LYS A 20 -14.80 -14.81 1.23
N GLN A 21 -15.03 -13.77 1.99
CA GLN A 21 -16.37 -13.27 2.34
C GLN A 21 -16.42 -11.78 2.03
N GLY A 22 -17.61 -11.28 1.71
CA GLY A 22 -17.77 -9.87 1.44
C GLY A 22 -19.23 -9.48 1.39
N PHE A 23 -19.45 -8.18 1.38
CA PHE A 23 -20.75 -7.58 1.16
C PHE A 23 -20.59 -6.39 0.22
N GLU A 24 -21.65 -6.11 -0.49
CA GLU A 24 -21.77 -4.91 -1.33
C GLU A 24 -23.19 -4.36 -1.17
N PHE A 25 -23.25 -3.04 -1.01
CA PHE A 25 -24.51 -2.30 -0.97
C PHE A 25 -24.49 -1.21 -2.01
N ASP A 26 -25.59 -1.12 -2.76
CA ASP A 26 -25.87 -0.05 -3.69
C ASP A 26 -27.21 0.57 -3.29
N ILE A 27 -27.21 1.86 -3.00
CA ILE A 27 -28.38 2.58 -2.53
C ILE A 27 -28.69 3.71 -3.51
N ASN A 28 -29.91 3.72 -4.01
CA ASN A 28 -30.42 4.82 -4.81
C ASN A 28 -31.33 5.70 -3.95
N PHE A 29 -30.92 6.92 -3.74
CA PHE A 29 -31.61 7.85 -2.87
C PHE A 29 -31.83 9.20 -3.54
N THR A 30 -33.05 9.73 -3.47
CA THR A 30 -33.40 11.05 -4.02
C THR A 30 -33.86 11.96 -2.86
N PRO A 31 -32.91 12.65 -2.18
CA PRO A 31 -33.24 13.47 -1.01
C PRO A 31 -34.22 14.62 -1.35
N ILE A 32 -34.08 15.16 -2.56
CA ILE A 32 -34.87 16.31 -2.99
C ILE A 32 -35.33 16.06 -4.43
N GLU A 33 -36.63 16.05 -4.62
CA GLU A 33 -37.26 16.09 -5.92
C GLU A 33 -38.37 17.12 -5.89
N ASN A 34 -38.03 18.38 -6.19
CA ASN A 34 -38.98 19.45 -6.27
C ASN A 34 -39.37 19.65 -7.75
N LEU A 35 -40.48 19.04 -8.14
CA LEU A 35 -41.10 19.28 -9.43
C LEU A 35 -41.88 20.62 -9.33
N GLY A 36 -41.51 21.59 -10.16
CA GLY A 36 -42.25 22.86 -10.23
C GLY A 36 -43.75 22.68 -10.47
N ALA A 37 -44.55 23.64 -10.05
CA ALA A 37 -45.99 23.60 -10.26
C ALA A 37 -46.34 23.38 -11.75
N GLY A 38 -47.12 22.36 -12.02
CA GLY A 38 -47.51 22.00 -13.41
C GLY A 38 -46.67 20.92 -14.06
N GLY A 39 -45.79 20.19 -13.32
CA GLY A 39 -44.98 19.10 -13.88
C GLY A 39 -43.80 19.57 -14.75
N GLU A 40 -43.58 20.88 -14.83
CA GLU A 40 -42.42 21.45 -15.51
C GLU A 40 -41.12 21.14 -14.74
N LYS A 41 -40.08 20.67 -15.45
CA LYS A 41 -38.76 20.34 -14.94
C LYS A 41 -37.95 21.55 -14.43
N ARG A 42 -38.60 22.47 -13.71
CA ARG A 42 -37.99 23.74 -13.24
C ARG A 42 -37.53 23.70 -11.81
N GLY A 43 -37.78 22.60 -11.12
CA GLY A 43 -37.40 22.45 -9.72
C GLY A 43 -35.94 22.01 -9.54
N PHE A 44 -35.55 21.87 -8.29
CA PHE A 44 -34.26 21.31 -7.90
C PHE A 44 -34.41 19.81 -7.64
N VAL A 45 -33.50 19.03 -8.22
CA VAL A 45 -33.43 17.58 -8.00
C VAL A 45 -32.05 17.24 -7.50
N TRP A 46 -31.99 16.48 -6.42
CA TRP A 46 -30.75 15.89 -5.95
C TRP A 46 -30.91 14.39 -5.85
N ARG A 47 -30.03 13.67 -6.55
CA ARG A 47 -29.92 12.20 -6.49
C ARG A 47 -28.54 11.84 -6.00
N ILE A 48 -28.48 10.90 -5.09
CA ILE A 48 -27.24 10.39 -4.53
C ILE A 48 -27.26 8.86 -4.54
N ASN A 49 -26.21 8.29 -5.05
CA ASN A 49 -26.08 6.82 -5.18
C ASN A 49 -24.76 6.42 -4.49
N PRO A 50 -24.76 6.18 -3.18
CA PRO A 50 -23.63 5.58 -2.51
C PRO A 50 -23.58 4.08 -2.81
N ASN A 51 -22.39 3.64 -3.18
CA ASN A 51 -22.03 2.24 -3.28
C ASN A 51 -20.90 1.99 -2.30
N PHE A 52 -20.96 0.92 -1.54
CA PHE A 52 -19.91 0.52 -0.62
C PHE A 52 -19.85 -0.98 -0.47
N GLY A 53 -18.63 -1.50 -0.38
CA GLY A 53 -18.38 -2.90 -0.24
C GLY A 53 -17.10 -3.18 0.54
N SER A 54 -17.05 -4.37 1.08
CA SER A 54 -15.89 -4.90 1.77
C SER A 54 -15.68 -6.34 1.38
N VAL A 55 -14.41 -6.72 1.22
CA VAL A 55 -14.03 -8.09 0.96
C VAL A 55 -13.02 -8.51 2.01
N PHE A 56 -13.36 -9.53 2.77
CA PHE A 56 -12.47 -10.16 3.73
C PHE A 56 -11.96 -11.46 3.13
N ASN A 57 -10.66 -11.59 3.04
CA ASN A 57 -10.04 -12.84 2.66
C ASN A 57 -9.12 -13.30 3.79
N GLN A 58 -9.17 -14.57 4.09
CA GLN A 58 -8.37 -15.17 5.14
C GLN A 58 -7.94 -16.57 4.71
N LEU A 59 -6.67 -16.85 4.91
CA LEU A 59 -6.19 -18.20 4.75
C LEU A 59 -6.64 -19.04 5.94
N VAL A 60 -7.35 -20.13 5.66
CA VAL A 60 -7.85 -21.05 6.71
C VAL A 60 -6.78 -22.09 7.03
N ASP A 61 -6.24 -22.74 5.99
CA ASP A 61 -5.26 -23.80 6.13
C ASP A 61 -4.01 -23.49 5.32
N LYS A 62 -2.85 -23.73 5.95
CA LYS A 62 -1.59 -23.80 5.25
C LYS A 62 -1.56 -25.05 4.34
N ILE A 63 -0.79 -24.94 3.26
CA ILE A 63 -0.37 -26.07 2.48
C ILE A 63 0.29 -27.07 3.43
N LYS A 64 -0.38 -28.17 3.70
CA LYS A 64 0.20 -29.27 4.45
C LYS A 64 1.10 -30.05 3.51
N SER A 65 2.36 -29.67 3.45
CA SER A 65 3.36 -30.57 2.86
C SER A 65 3.61 -31.70 3.83
N LYS A 66 3.61 -32.92 3.33
CA LYS A 66 4.08 -34.09 4.10
C LYS A 66 5.59 -34.04 4.35
N ASP A 67 6.28 -33.24 3.56
CA ASP A 67 7.72 -33.03 3.65
C ASP A 67 8.00 -31.68 4.33
N LYS A 68 8.68 -31.72 5.46
CA LYS A 68 9.21 -30.53 6.16
C LYS A 68 10.03 -29.60 5.24
N VAL A 69 10.56 -30.16 4.17
CA VAL A 69 11.44 -29.51 3.18
C VAL A 69 10.78 -28.27 2.53
N LEU A 70 9.46 -28.25 2.33
CA LEU A 70 8.81 -27.09 1.73
C LEU A 70 8.62 -25.89 2.68
N GLN A 71 8.67 -26.12 3.98
CA GLN A 71 8.69 -25.01 4.96
C GLN A 71 10.06 -24.35 5.03
N ASP A 72 11.12 -25.10 4.75
CA ASP A 72 12.50 -24.59 4.77
C ASP A 72 12.83 -23.76 3.51
N GLU A 73 11.98 -23.79 2.48
CA GLU A 73 12.16 -23.00 1.25
C GLU A 73 11.48 -21.62 1.28
N ILE A 74 10.75 -21.30 2.33
CA ILE A 74 10.13 -19.97 2.47
C ILE A 74 11.24 -18.94 2.76
N ARG A 75 11.39 -18.00 1.83
CA ARG A 75 12.37 -16.92 1.93
C ARG A 75 11.78 -15.71 2.63
N TYR A 76 12.63 -14.89 3.24
CA TYR A 76 12.19 -13.63 3.83
C TYR A 76 11.48 -12.71 2.81
N GLY A 77 11.89 -12.75 1.54
CA GLY A 77 11.23 -12.03 0.46
C GLY A 77 9.76 -12.38 0.31
N ASP A 78 9.39 -13.61 0.59
CA ASP A 78 7.99 -14.04 0.53
C ASP A 78 7.13 -13.32 1.56
N TYR A 79 7.68 -13.02 2.74
CA TYR A 79 7.00 -12.22 3.75
C TYR A 79 6.88 -10.75 3.34
N LEU A 80 7.93 -10.19 2.73
CA LEU A 80 7.95 -8.80 2.30
C LEU A 80 7.03 -8.55 1.11
N ASP A 81 6.99 -9.48 0.17
CA ASP A 81 6.16 -9.41 -1.04
C ASP A 81 4.69 -9.79 -0.79
N GLY A 82 4.35 -10.21 0.41
CA GLY A 82 3.00 -10.67 0.75
C GLY A 82 2.63 -12.01 0.11
N ARG A 83 3.62 -12.84 -0.24
CA ARG A 83 3.40 -14.18 -0.83
C ARG A 83 3.22 -15.25 0.22
N VAL A 84 3.79 -15.06 1.39
CA VAL A 84 3.67 -16.04 2.47
C VAL A 84 2.26 -16.03 3.01
N GLN A 85 1.63 -17.16 2.90
CA GLN A 85 0.30 -17.39 3.41
C GLN A 85 0.43 -17.88 4.85
N VAL A 86 0.02 -17.04 5.78
CA VAL A 86 -0.04 -17.37 7.21
C VAL A 86 -1.47 -17.68 7.58
N ALA A 87 -1.72 -18.87 8.14
CA ALA A 87 -3.05 -19.25 8.55
C ALA A 87 -3.63 -18.26 9.59
N GLY A 88 -4.89 -17.88 9.41
CA GLY A 88 -5.55 -16.89 10.24
C GLY A 88 -5.29 -15.43 9.84
N ARG A 89 -4.49 -15.17 8.78
CA ARG A 89 -4.21 -13.82 8.30
C ARG A 89 -4.79 -13.59 6.90
N PRO A 90 -5.12 -12.33 6.56
CA PRO A 90 -5.48 -11.97 5.21
C PRO A 90 -4.34 -12.26 4.23
N VAL A 91 -4.68 -12.68 3.03
CA VAL A 91 -3.75 -12.68 1.90
C VAL A 91 -3.38 -11.23 1.58
N ASN A 92 -2.22 -10.97 1.02
CA ASN A 92 -1.70 -9.62 0.75
C ASN A 92 -1.38 -8.79 2.01
N THR A 93 -1.06 -9.47 3.08
CA THR A 93 -0.56 -8.84 4.32
C THR A 93 0.88 -8.39 4.14
N PHE A 94 1.18 -7.18 4.58
CA PHE A 94 2.55 -6.69 4.68
C PHE A 94 3.19 -7.15 5.99
N TYR A 95 4.34 -7.77 5.87
CA TYR A 95 5.27 -7.99 6.96
C TYR A 95 6.46 -7.06 6.79
N SER A 96 6.94 -6.48 7.87
CA SER A 96 7.96 -5.44 7.80
C SER A 96 8.93 -5.59 8.95
N TYR A 97 10.21 -5.26 8.70
CA TYR A 97 11.19 -5.17 9.78
C TYR A 97 10.77 -4.11 10.79
N LYS A 98 10.92 -4.42 12.06
CA LYS A 98 10.60 -3.50 13.17
C LYS A 98 11.71 -2.47 13.28
N PHE A 99 11.48 -1.29 12.72
CA PHE A 99 12.43 -0.16 12.82
C PHE A 99 12.41 0.40 14.23
N THR A 100 13.58 0.53 14.85
CA THR A 100 13.73 1.03 16.22
C THR A 100 14.24 2.47 16.28
N GLY A 101 14.78 3.00 15.20
CA GLY A 101 15.27 4.36 15.13
C GLY A 101 16.51 4.49 14.26
N LEU A 102 17.22 5.60 14.41
CA LEU A 102 18.52 5.85 13.78
C LEU A 102 19.61 5.85 14.84
N ASP A 103 20.76 5.27 14.52
CA ASP A 103 21.93 5.34 15.39
C ASP A 103 22.38 6.80 15.52
N PRO A 104 22.47 7.34 16.74
CA PRO A 104 22.90 8.73 16.97
C PRO A 104 24.31 9.05 16.48
N LYS A 105 25.17 8.04 16.31
CA LYS A 105 26.57 8.24 15.93
C LYS A 105 26.74 8.50 14.44
N ASP A 106 26.01 7.78 13.62
CA ASP A 106 26.21 7.80 12.16
C ASP A 106 24.91 7.83 11.34
N GLY A 107 23.75 7.81 12.00
CA GLY A 107 22.46 7.92 11.34
C GLY A 107 22.05 6.70 10.52
N ARG A 108 22.66 5.54 10.77
CA ARG A 108 22.22 4.29 10.15
C ARG A 108 20.90 3.83 10.77
N PRO A 109 20.05 3.14 10.03
CA PRO A 109 18.82 2.59 10.57
C PRO A 109 19.11 1.40 11.49
N THR A 110 18.39 1.33 12.60
CA THR A 110 18.42 0.23 13.56
C THR A 110 17.09 -0.50 13.57
N PHE A 111 17.13 -1.79 13.92
CA PHE A 111 15.95 -2.66 13.87
C PHE A 111 15.95 -3.61 15.06
N TYR A 112 14.75 -4.06 15.45
CA TYR A 112 14.61 -5.07 16.48
C TYR A 112 15.32 -6.36 16.08
N GLY A 113 16.01 -6.98 17.02
CA GLY A 113 16.73 -8.22 16.82
C GLY A 113 18.07 -8.07 16.12
N THR A 114 18.56 -6.84 15.93
CA THR A 114 19.83 -6.58 15.25
C THR A 114 21.00 -6.33 16.18
N ASP A 115 20.75 -5.70 17.29
CA ASP A 115 21.69 -5.71 18.38
C ASP A 115 21.55 -7.05 19.08
N ALA A 116 22.65 -7.65 19.50
CA ALA A 116 22.60 -8.90 20.23
C ALA A 116 21.58 -8.74 21.35
N ASP A 117 20.36 -9.20 21.11
CA ASP A 117 19.30 -9.12 22.09
C ASP A 117 19.77 -9.97 23.28
N GLU A 118 20.22 -9.28 24.30
CA GLU A 118 20.47 -9.88 25.57
C GLU A 118 19.12 -10.31 26.14
N ILE A 119 18.87 -11.59 26.12
CA ILE A 119 17.72 -12.16 26.83
C ILE A 119 18.19 -12.32 28.28
N VAL A 120 17.49 -11.65 29.18
CA VAL A 120 17.63 -11.93 30.62
C VAL A 120 16.88 -13.24 30.87
N ASP A 121 17.61 -14.30 31.11
CA ASP A 121 17.11 -15.61 31.48
C ASP A 121 17.48 -15.86 32.96
N THR A 122 16.86 -16.82 33.57
CA THR A 122 17.16 -17.21 34.96
C THR A 122 17.83 -18.58 34.94
N ASP A 123 19.01 -18.68 35.55
CA ASP A 123 19.69 -19.96 35.67
C ASP A 123 18.97 -20.90 36.68
N ALA A 124 19.48 -22.11 36.80
CA ALA A 124 18.90 -23.12 37.70
C ALA A 124 18.96 -22.69 39.17
N ASP A 125 19.83 -21.75 39.51
CA ASP A 125 20.06 -21.22 40.86
C ASP A 125 19.27 -19.94 41.14
N GLY A 126 18.51 -19.45 40.15
CA GLY A 126 17.66 -18.27 40.28
C GLY A 126 18.38 -16.91 40.00
N ASN A 127 19.59 -16.94 39.47
CA ASN A 127 20.30 -15.73 39.09
C ASN A 127 19.95 -15.30 37.67
N GLU A 128 19.82 -14.01 37.43
CA GLU A 128 19.66 -13.45 36.10
C GLU A 128 20.97 -13.65 35.31
N ILE A 129 20.84 -14.35 34.18
CA ILE A 129 21.92 -14.53 33.22
C ILE A 129 21.52 -13.91 31.90
N THR A 130 22.43 -13.15 31.31
CA THR A 130 22.28 -12.55 30.02
C THR A 130 22.75 -13.54 28.95
N ARG A 131 21.87 -13.96 28.07
CA ARG A 131 22.20 -14.81 26.94
C ARG A 131 21.96 -14.04 25.64
N GLN A 132 22.84 -14.25 24.67
CA GLN A 132 22.54 -13.84 23.30
C GLN A 132 21.45 -14.76 22.72
N LYS A 133 20.45 -14.16 22.09
CA LYS A 133 19.41 -14.90 21.42
C LYS A 133 19.99 -15.63 20.21
N SER A 134 19.94 -16.94 20.23
CA SER A 134 20.37 -17.76 19.10
C SER A 134 19.20 -18.07 18.19
N TYR A 135 19.31 -17.65 16.92
CA TYR A 135 18.35 -18.01 15.87
C TYR A 135 18.70 -19.32 15.17
N GLU A 136 19.80 -19.97 15.54
CA GLU A 136 20.29 -21.18 14.88
C GLU A 136 19.31 -22.36 14.89
N LEU A 137 18.56 -22.48 15.98
CA LEU A 137 17.61 -23.57 16.16
C LEU A 137 16.21 -23.25 15.63
N MET A 138 15.98 -22.04 15.17
CA MET A 138 14.69 -21.60 14.66
C MET A 138 14.58 -21.87 13.16
N THR A 139 13.37 -22.18 12.70
CA THR A 139 13.12 -22.21 11.25
C THR A 139 13.14 -20.79 10.70
N LEU A 140 13.43 -20.63 9.42
CA LEU A 140 13.42 -19.32 8.76
C LEU A 140 12.05 -18.62 8.95
N GLY A 141 10.97 -19.38 8.89
CA GLY A 141 9.63 -18.83 9.11
C GLY A 141 9.43 -18.30 10.52
N ASP A 142 9.94 -18.98 11.53
CA ASP A 142 9.83 -18.54 12.93
C ASP A 142 10.67 -17.29 13.18
N VAL A 143 11.88 -17.23 12.64
CA VAL A 143 12.72 -16.03 12.71
C VAL A 143 12.04 -14.84 12.04
N CYS A 144 11.44 -15.01 10.84
CA CYS A 144 10.70 -13.95 10.18
C CYS A 144 9.53 -13.44 11.03
N MET A 145 8.78 -14.34 11.65
CA MET A 145 7.64 -13.93 12.50
C MET A 145 8.09 -13.21 13.76
N GLU A 146 9.30 -13.42 14.20
CA GLU A 146 9.84 -12.74 15.37
C GLU A 146 10.40 -11.36 15.04
N VAL A 147 11.25 -11.26 14.01
CA VAL A 147 11.93 -10.01 13.64
C VAL A 147 11.07 -9.07 12.79
N MET A 148 10.02 -9.59 12.19
CA MET A 148 9.06 -8.81 11.42
C MET A 148 7.75 -8.62 12.18
N GLU A 149 7.05 -7.57 11.85
CA GLU A 149 5.70 -7.33 12.35
C GLU A 149 4.68 -7.28 11.22
N HIS A 150 3.44 -7.56 11.56
CA HIS A 150 2.30 -7.36 10.70
C HIS A 150 2.03 -5.86 10.56
N SER A 151 2.24 -5.30 9.39
CA SER A 151 2.12 -3.86 9.12
C SER A 151 0.80 -3.49 8.43
N GLY A 152 -0.15 -4.41 8.36
CA GLY A 152 -1.45 -4.22 7.75
C GLY A 152 -1.61 -4.93 6.42
N CYS A 153 -2.73 -4.71 5.76
CA CYS A 153 -3.11 -5.37 4.53
C CYS A 153 -3.17 -4.36 3.37
N ARG A 154 -2.82 -4.82 2.18
CA ARG A 154 -2.96 -4.03 0.95
C ARG A 154 -4.42 -3.80 0.59
N GLU A 155 -5.28 -4.74 0.93
CA GLU A 155 -6.70 -4.66 0.63
C GLU A 155 -7.41 -3.70 1.59
N PRO A 156 -8.29 -2.83 1.07
CA PRO A 156 -9.07 -1.93 1.91
C PRO A 156 -10.11 -2.70 2.74
N PHE A 157 -10.34 -2.22 3.95
CA PHE A 157 -11.46 -2.67 4.75
C PHE A 157 -12.81 -2.26 4.14
N LEU A 158 -12.88 -1.07 3.59
CA LEU A 158 -14.07 -0.53 2.95
C LEU A 158 -13.68 0.26 1.70
N GLN A 159 -14.39 0.01 0.61
CA GLN A 159 -14.21 0.77 -0.64
C GLN A 159 -15.54 0.98 -1.34
N GLY A 160 -15.59 2.00 -2.15
CA GLY A 160 -16.78 2.26 -2.92
C GLY A 160 -16.76 3.61 -3.63
N SER A 161 -17.95 4.06 -3.99
CA SER A 161 -18.14 5.35 -4.65
C SER A 161 -19.45 6.00 -4.24
N ILE A 162 -19.49 7.31 -4.40
CA ILE A 162 -20.68 8.13 -4.17
C ILE A 162 -20.93 8.94 -5.44
N SER A 163 -21.90 8.51 -6.23
CA SER A 163 -22.34 9.27 -7.40
C SER A 163 -23.42 10.27 -7.01
N ASN A 164 -23.27 11.50 -7.46
CA ASN A 164 -24.20 12.58 -7.21
C ASN A 164 -24.68 13.21 -8.50
N TYR A 165 -25.95 13.56 -8.51
CA TYR A 165 -26.57 14.35 -9.57
C TYR A 165 -27.40 15.46 -8.97
N LEU A 166 -27.09 16.69 -9.37
CA LEU A 166 -27.82 17.91 -9.00
C LEU A 166 -28.40 18.51 -10.27
N GLY A 167 -29.71 18.57 -10.34
CA GLY A 167 -30.43 19.17 -11.46
C GLY A 167 -31.14 20.44 -11.03
N TRP A 168 -30.97 21.53 -11.77
CA TRP A 168 -31.69 22.78 -11.54
C TRP A 168 -32.00 23.46 -12.88
N ARG A 169 -33.30 23.54 -13.20
CA ARG A 169 -33.73 24.07 -14.48
C ARG A 169 -33.02 23.37 -15.66
N ASN A 170 -32.25 24.15 -16.41
CA ASN A 170 -31.48 23.67 -17.57
C ASN A 170 -30.07 23.17 -17.22
N TRP A 171 -29.68 23.24 -15.95
CA TRP A 171 -28.37 22.84 -15.48
C TRP A 171 -28.40 21.45 -14.85
N GLY A 172 -27.43 20.63 -15.16
CA GLY A 172 -27.18 19.35 -14.50
C GLY A 172 -25.72 19.26 -14.11
N LEU A 173 -25.46 19.04 -12.84
CA LEU A 173 -24.14 18.78 -12.30
C LEU A 173 -24.07 17.33 -11.84
N SER A 174 -23.14 16.56 -12.40
CA SER A 174 -22.86 15.20 -11.96
C SER A 174 -21.44 15.12 -11.46
N PHE A 175 -21.22 14.43 -10.36
CA PHE A 175 -19.86 14.13 -9.88
C PHE A 175 -19.83 12.78 -9.17
N ASN A 176 -18.67 12.13 -9.26
CA ASN A 176 -18.44 10.84 -8.63
C ASN A 176 -17.19 10.89 -7.75
N LEU A 177 -17.37 10.51 -6.49
CA LEU A 177 -16.32 10.39 -5.50
C LEU A 177 -16.04 8.90 -5.25
N ALA A 178 -14.84 8.44 -5.52
CA ALA A 178 -14.38 7.12 -5.12
C ALA A 178 -13.59 7.22 -3.82
N TYR A 179 -13.74 6.23 -2.96
CA TYR A 179 -13.04 6.19 -1.69
C TYR A 179 -12.54 4.77 -1.36
N SER A 180 -11.51 4.74 -0.54
CA SER A 180 -10.94 3.50 0.02
C SER A 180 -10.44 3.80 1.41
N VAL A 181 -10.72 2.89 2.35
CA VAL A 181 -10.37 3.02 3.77
C VAL A 181 -9.80 1.72 4.29
N GLY A 182 -8.72 1.81 5.07
CA GLY A 182 -8.09 0.67 5.73
C GLY A 182 -6.97 0.00 4.93
N ALA A 183 -6.76 0.38 3.68
CA ALA A 183 -5.65 -0.11 2.87
C ALA A 183 -4.29 0.40 3.38
N LYS A 184 -3.27 -0.42 3.22
CA LYS A 184 -1.88 -0.01 3.42
C LYS A 184 -1.11 -0.04 2.11
N VAL A 185 -0.13 0.84 2.02
CA VAL A 185 0.77 0.95 0.86
C VAL A 185 2.20 0.97 1.37
N ARG A 186 3.06 0.14 0.79
CA ARG A 186 4.49 0.25 1.00
C ARG A 186 5.04 1.35 0.10
N LEU A 187 5.77 2.28 0.68
CA LEU A 187 6.43 3.34 -0.08
C LEU A 187 7.51 2.76 -0.99
N LEU A 188 7.72 3.41 -2.12
CA LEU A 188 8.79 3.06 -3.03
C LEU A 188 10.14 3.07 -2.32
N GLN A 189 10.97 2.13 -2.70
CA GLN A 189 12.31 1.99 -2.17
C GLN A 189 13.12 3.30 -2.34
N MET A 190 13.86 3.67 -1.31
CA MET A 190 14.77 4.81 -1.34
C MET A 190 16.17 4.40 -1.81
N TYR A 191 16.60 3.23 -1.39
CA TYR A 191 17.95 2.70 -1.63
C TYR A 191 17.98 1.66 -2.74
N GLY A 192 16.84 1.03 -3.03
CA GLY A 192 16.70 0.01 -4.06
C GLY A 192 17.44 -1.30 -3.75
N SER A 193 17.38 -2.22 -4.69
CA SER A 193 18.07 -3.50 -4.60
C SER A 193 19.56 -3.42 -4.94
N SER A 194 20.02 -2.29 -5.47
CA SER A 194 21.44 -2.10 -5.74
C SER A 194 22.23 -1.87 -4.45
N ASN A 195 23.37 -2.51 -4.35
CA ASN A 195 24.24 -2.52 -3.18
C ASN A 195 24.88 -1.16 -2.83
N SER A 196 24.42 -0.05 -3.36
CA SER A 196 24.98 1.27 -3.09
C SER A 196 23.99 2.09 -2.26
N ALA A 197 24.30 2.26 -0.98
CA ALA A 197 23.58 3.16 -0.08
C ALA A 197 23.79 4.64 -0.42
N VAL A 198 24.80 4.92 -1.20
CA VAL A 198 25.09 6.28 -1.65
C VAL A 198 24.55 6.45 -3.06
N PRO A 199 23.52 7.28 -3.26
CA PRO A 199 23.09 7.64 -4.59
C PRO A 199 24.26 8.20 -5.38
N ALA A 200 24.49 7.66 -6.57
CA ALA A 200 25.55 8.18 -7.42
C ALA A 200 25.28 9.66 -7.74
N PRO A 201 26.31 10.55 -7.76
CA PRO A 201 26.14 11.98 -7.98
C PRO A 201 25.39 12.34 -9.26
N VAL A 202 25.38 11.42 -10.22
CA VAL A 202 24.75 11.59 -11.55
C VAL A 202 23.30 11.09 -11.58
N MET A 203 22.79 10.53 -10.49
CA MET A 203 21.44 9.98 -10.42
C MET A 203 20.51 10.92 -9.67
N ASN A 204 19.25 10.97 -10.10
CA ASN A 204 18.20 11.64 -9.35
C ASN A 204 17.94 10.95 -8.02
N MET A 205 17.97 11.72 -6.95
CA MET A 205 17.63 11.27 -5.61
C MET A 205 16.16 11.51 -5.31
N ARG A 206 15.57 10.67 -4.48
CA ARG A 206 14.23 10.91 -3.95
C ARG A 206 14.23 12.15 -3.05
N GLY A 207 13.17 12.96 -3.15
CA GLY A 207 13.03 14.16 -2.33
C GLY A 207 13.05 13.91 -0.82
N GLU A 208 12.76 12.68 -0.38
CA GLU A 208 12.82 12.27 1.01
C GLU A 208 14.21 12.45 1.63
N PHE A 209 15.28 12.32 0.85
CA PHE A 209 16.66 12.53 1.31
C PHE A 209 16.96 13.96 1.77
N VAL A 210 16.13 14.93 1.45
CA VAL A 210 16.25 16.30 1.95
C VAL A 210 16.12 16.33 3.48
N HIS A 211 15.31 15.43 4.02
CA HIS A 211 15.04 15.32 5.46
C HIS A 211 15.84 14.21 6.15
N ARG A 212 16.92 13.76 5.53
CA ARG A 212 17.77 12.72 6.12
C ARG A 212 18.50 13.18 7.39
N TRP A 213 18.88 12.25 8.20
CA TRP A 213 19.82 12.48 9.30
C TRP A 213 21.16 13.04 8.76
N ARG A 214 21.75 14.04 9.44
CA ARG A 214 23.00 14.71 9.05
C ARG A 214 24.00 14.81 10.16
N ARG A 215 23.53 14.84 11.41
CA ARG A 215 24.34 15.02 12.61
C ARG A 215 23.65 14.41 13.83
N PRO A 216 24.41 14.08 14.88
CA PRO A 216 23.84 13.64 16.16
C PRO A 216 22.76 14.60 16.67
N GLY A 217 21.62 14.05 17.10
CA GLY A 217 20.43 14.76 17.52
C GLY A 217 19.33 14.84 16.45
N ASP A 218 19.67 14.64 15.18
CA ASP A 218 18.66 14.66 14.11
C ASP A 218 17.74 13.41 14.17
N GLU A 219 18.16 12.32 14.81
CA GLU A 219 17.38 11.10 15.00
C GLU A 219 16.07 11.32 15.77
N GLU A 220 15.98 12.40 16.55
CA GLU A 220 14.75 12.78 17.23
C GLU A 220 13.69 13.37 16.28
N PHE A 221 14.12 13.91 15.13
CA PHE A 221 13.26 14.67 14.21
C PHE A 221 13.04 13.98 12.88
N THR A 222 13.83 12.98 12.53
CA THR A 222 13.71 12.26 11.27
C THR A 222 13.90 10.76 11.44
N ASN A 223 13.14 10.01 10.62
CA ASN A 223 13.34 8.57 10.47
C ASN A 223 14.07 8.24 9.14
N VAL A 224 14.53 9.25 8.41
CA VAL A 224 15.26 9.04 7.15
C VAL A 224 16.74 8.90 7.46
N PRO A 225 17.35 7.76 7.14
CA PRO A 225 18.75 7.51 7.47
C PRO A 225 19.74 8.49 6.84
N GLY A 226 20.90 8.60 7.44
CA GLY A 226 22.01 9.36 6.90
C GLY A 226 22.60 8.74 5.63
N LEU A 227 23.41 9.52 4.91
CA LEU A 227 24.24 9.02 3.81
C LEU A 227 25.62 8.68 4.38
N LEU A 228 25.96 7.40 4.37
CA LEU A 228 27.27 6.93 4.82
C LEU A 228 28.28 6.94 3.67
N ASP A 229 29.53 7.10 4.01
CA ASP A 229 30.62 6.89 3.07
C ASP A 229 30.78 5.40 2.70
N ALA A 230 31.53 5.11 1.64
CA ALA A 230 31.69 3.74 1.14
C ALA A 230 32.30 2.78 2.19
N LYS A 231 33.21 3.26 3.05
CA LYS A 231 33.84 2.42 4.08
C LYS A 231 32.88 2.11 5.21
N SER A 232 32.11 3.09 5.66
CA SER A 232 31.07 2.90 6.65
C SER A 232 29.96 2.01 6.14
N TYR A 233 29.67 2.11 4.84
CA TYR A 233 28.69 1.27 4.18
C TYR A 233 29.10 -0.20 4.13
N GLU A 234 30.35 -0.52 3.83
CA GLU A 234 30.83 -1.91 3.82
C GLU A 234 30.60 -2.60 5.16
N LYS A 235 30.78 -1.90 6.26
CA LYS A 235 30.49 -2.44 7.59
C LYS A 235 29.02 -2.76 7.82
N THR A 236 28.13 -2.16 7.06
CA THR A 236 26.67 -2.39 7.17
C THR A 236 26.18 -3.54 6.30
N ARG A 237 27.06 -4.13 5.50
CA ARG A 237 26.73 -5.30 4.64
C ARG A 237 26.71 -6.62 5.41
N THR A 238 27.23 -6.61 6.63
CA THR A 238 27.33 -7.83 7.44
C THR A 238 25.95 -8.16 8.01
N PRO A 239 25.44 -9.37 7.81
CA PRO A 239 24.22 -9.83 8.43
C PRO A 239 24.39 -9.87 9.95
N TRP A 240 23.39 -9.43 10.67
CA TRP A 240 23.50 -9.27 12.10
C TRP A 240 23.04 -10.46 12.91
N TRP A 241 22.24 -11.30 12.32
CA TRP A 241 21.82 -12.49 13.01
C TRP A 241 22.96 -13.48 12.91
N ASN A 242 23.76 -13.47 13.97
CA ASN A 242 24.90 -14.33 14.12
C ASN A 242 24.62 -15.72 13.56
N ASP A 243 25.55 -16.25 12.81
CA ASP A 243 25.65 -17.64 12.37
C ASP A 243 24.61 -18.15 11.35
N LYS A 244 23.54 -17.42 11.08
CA LYS A 244 22.74 -17.63 9.89
C LYS A 244 22.90 -16.46 8.92
N PRO A 245 23.96 -16.56 8.11
CA PRO A 245 24.38 -15.46 7.27
C PRO A 245 23.51 -15.35 6.07
N TYR A 246 22.26 -15.30 6.08
CA TYR A 246 21.80 -15.49 4.86
C TYR A 246 20.74 -14.73 4.27
N GLU A 247 19.62 -14.90 4.69
CA GLU A 247 18.54 -14.58 3.82
C GLU A 247 17.79 -13.34 4.29
N PHE A 248 18.01 -13.00 5.54
CA PHE A 248 17.66 -11.68 6.06
C PHE A 248 18.62 -10.61 5.60
N ALA A 249 19.67 -11.04 4.99
CA ALA A 249 20.79 -10.23 4.58
C ALA A 249 20.54 -9.50 3.28
N GLY A 250 19.60 -8.68 3.29
CA GLY A 250 19.83 -7.46 2.58
C GLY A 250 20.82 -6.60 3.35
N THR A 251 21.17 -5.50 2.81
CA THR A 251 21.82 -4.43 3.54
C THR A 251 20.80 -3.85 4.53
N ILE A 252 21.27 -3.17 5.57
CA ILE A 252 20.38 -2.40 6.47
C ILE A 252 19.50 -1.42 5.70
N TRP A 253 19.94 -0.99 4.54
CA TRP A 253 19.22 -0.10 3.63
C TRP A 253 18.02 -0.80 2.97
N ASN A 254 18.20 -2.05 2.57
CA ASN A 254 17.09 -2.88 2.10
C ASN A 254 16.09 -3.14 3.23
N MET A 255 16.57 -3.42 4.45
CA MET A 255 15.70 -3.58 5.61
C MET A 255 14.92 -2.28 5.90
N TYR A 256 15.55 -1.11 5.77
CA TYR A 256 14.85 0.16 5.93
C TYR A 256 13.74 0.32 4.89
N ASP A 257 14.02 0.05 3.63
CA ASP A 257 13.01 0.12 2.56
C ASP A 257 11.84 -0.86 2.80
N ASN A 258 12.09 -1.95 3.51
CA ASN A 258 11.10 -2.95 3.86
C ASN A 258 10.64 -2.90 5.33
N SER A 259 10.93 -1.81 6.02
CA SER A 259 10.52 -1.61 7.42
C SER A 259 9.07 -1.12 7.57
N ASN A 260 8.57 -1.18 8.79
CA ASN A 260 7.24 -0.72 9.17
C ASN A 260 7.03 0.78 8.93
N VAL A 261 8.09 1.59 9.05
CA VAL A 261 8.00 3.04 8.79
C VAL A 261 7.78 3.37 7.30
N ARG A 262 8.01 2.39 6.42
CA ARG A 262 7.76 2.51 4.99
C ARG A 262 6.36 2.00 4.58
N VAL A 263 5.56 1.51 5.52
CA VAL A 263 4.17 1.12 5.29
C VAL A 263 3.25 2.20 5.84
N VAL A 264 2.49 2.82 4.97
CA VAL A 264 1.64 3.98 5.29
C VAL A 264 0.18 3.72 4.92
N SER A 265 -0.73 4.56 5.44
CA SER A 265 -2.14 4.49 5.04
C SER A 265 -2.30 4.76 3.54
N GLY A 266 -3.03 3.87 2.88
CA GLY A 266 -3.47 3.99 1.50
C GLY A 266 -4.89 4.56 1.37
N ASP A 267 -5.45 5.13 2.42
CA ASP A 267 -6.78 5.72 2.40
C ASP A 267 -6.83 6.90 1.46
N TYR A 268 -7.92 6.99 0.70
CA TYR A 268 -8.12 8.10 -0.21
C TYR A 268 -9.59 8.44 -0.45
N LEU A 269 -9.81 9.68 -0.84
CA LEU A 269 -11.04 10.18 -1.45
C LEU A 269 -10.66 10.85 -2.77
N LYS A 270 -11.21 10.36 -3.89
CA LYS A 270 -10.87 10.80 -5.24
C LYS A 270 -12.08 11.31 -5.99
N LEU A 271 -11.99 12.52 -6.53
CA LEU A 271 -12.98 13.02 -7.49
C LEU A 271 -12.65 12.44 -8.86
N THR A 272 -13.33 11.33 -9.20
CA THR A 272 -13.07 10.57 -10.43
C THR A 272 -13.65 11.22 -11.65
N SER A 273 -14.81 11.86 -11.52
CA SER A 273 -15.45 12.59 -12.59
C SER A 273 -16.29 13.75 -12.09
N LEU A 274 -16.34 14.80 -12.88
CA LEU A 274 -17.20 15.96 -12.70
C LEU A 274 -17.71 16.35 -14.07
N SER A 275 -19.01 16.59 -14.20
CA SER A 275 -19.64 16.99 -15.47
C SER A 275 -20.70 18.05 -15.19
N LEU A 276 -20.58 19.17 -15.87
CA LEU A 276 -21.57 20.24 -15.88
C LEU A 276 -22.22 20.31 -17.26
N ARG A 277 -23.51 20.05 -17.29
CA ARG A 277 -24.34 20.04 -18.50
C ARG A 277 -25.30 21.20 -18.49
N TYR A 278 -25.38 21.93 -19.59
CA TYR A 278 -26.40 22.95 -19.84
C TYR A 278 -27.23 22.57 -21.04
N ILE A 279 -28.54 22.42 -20.85
CA ILE A 279 -29.51 22.15 -21.91
C ILE A 279 -29.97 23.47 -22.50
N VAL A 280 -29.73 23.67 -23.78
CA VAL A 280 -30.13 24.90 -24.47
C VAL A 280 -31.68 24.94 -24.57
N PRO A 281 -32.32 26.05 -24.17
CA PRO A 281 -33.76 26.18 -24.23
C PRO A 281 -34.29 25.98 -25.66
N GLU A 282 -35.42 25.27 -25.80
CA GLU A 282 -36.04 24.97 -27.09
C GLU A 282 -36.26 26.22 -27.96
N ARG A 283 -36.62 27.36 -27.36
CA ARG A 283 -36.77 28.65 -28.05
C ARG A 283 -35.51 29.06 -28.82
N ILE A 284 -34.32 28.78 -28.27
CA ILE A 284 -33.05 29.09 -28.92
C ILE A 284 -32.77 28.04 -30.00
N CYS A 285 -32.98 26.75 -29.68
CA CYS A 285 -32.79 25.68 -30.65
C CYS A 285 -33.63 25.87 -31.91
N HIS A 286 -34.90 26.23 -31.75
CA HIS A 286 -35.78 26.50 -32.93
C HIS A 286 -35.32 27.67 -33.79
N LYS A 287 -34.76 28.74 -33.16
CA LYS A 287 -34.20 29.86 -33.93
C LYS A 287 -32.95 29.46 -34.74
N LEU A 288 -32.25 28.44 -34.31
CA LEU A 288 -31.04 27.93 -34.96
C LEU A 288 -31.31 26.69 -35.81
N TYR A 289 -32.61 26.39 -36.08
CA TYR A 289 -33.06 25.20 -36.84
C TYR A 289 -32.54 23.88 -36.26
N MET A 290 -32.31 23.85 -34.96
CA MET A 290 -31.91 22.64 -34.23
C MET A 290 -33.09 22.05 -33.47
N LYS A 291 -33.15 20.73 -33.38
CA LYS A 291 -34.15 20.02 -32.60
C LYS A 291 -33.89 20.10 -31.11
N SER A 292 -32.66 19.97 -30.72
CA SER A 292 -32.21 20.09 -29.33
C SER A 292 -30.68 20.35 -29.33
N ALA A 293 -30.18 20.99 -28.34
CA ALA A 293 -28.72 21.16 -28.12
C ALA A 293 -28.38 21.17 -26.63
N TYR A 294 -27.22 20.67 -26.30
CA TYR A 294 -26.67 20.83 -24.96
C TYR A 294 -25.15 21.05 -25.01
N LEU A 295 -24.67 21.82 -24.07
CA LEU A 295 -23.25 22.01 -23.79
C LEU A 295 -22.87 21.17 -22.59
N ASN A 296 -21.77 20.44 -22.68
CA ASN A 296 -21.24 19.66 -21.58
C ASN A 296 -19.76 19.94 -21.38
N VAL A 297 -19.41 20.33 -20.16
CA VAL A 297 -18.03 20.50 -19.69
C VAL A 297 -17.77 19.38 -18.69
N SER A 298 -16.76 18.58 -18.93
CA SER A 298 -16.44 17.49 -18.01
C SER A 298 -14.95 17.37 -17.75
N GLY A 299 -14.63 16.81 -16.59
CA GLY A 299 -13.28 16.49 -16.18
C GLY A 299 -13.23 15.15 -15.48
N THR A 300 -12.11 14.47 -15.62
CA THR A 300 -11.85 13.20 -14.92
C THR A 300 -10.52 13.25 -14.19
N ASN A 301 -10.41 12.46 -13.13
CA ASN A 301 -9.22 12.39 -12.27
C ASN A 301 -8.76 13.75 -11.74
N LEU A 302 -9.70 14.56 -11.26
CA LEU A 302 -9.45 15.98 -10.95
C LEU A 302 -8.58 16.16 -9.72
N PHE A 303 -8.84 15.43 -8.65
CA PHE A 303 -8.00 15.45 -7.46
C PHE A 303 -8.15 14.18 -6.62
N THR A 304 -7.14 13.90 -5.81
CA THR A 304 -7.13 12.81 -4.84
C THR A 304 -6.70 13.38 -3.48
N LEU A 305 -7.55 13.20 -2.47
CA LEU A 305 -7.21 13.49 -1.08
C LEU A 305 -6.67 12.21 -0.46
N CYS A 306 -5.45 12.23 0.00
CA CYS A 306 -4.78 11.10 0.62
C CYS A 306 -3.70 11.56 1.62
N SER A 307 -3.09 10.62 2.32
CA SER A 307 -2.06 10.94 3.30
C SER A 307 -0.82 11.56 2.65
N LYS A 308 -0.31 12.66 3.22
CA LYS A 308 0.97 13.26 2.83
C LYS A 308 2.15 12.28 3.01
N LYS A 309 2.00 11.28 3.87
CA LYS A 309 3.01 10.22 4.08
C LYS A 309 3.23 9.35 2.84
N LEU A 310 2.31 9.36 1.87
CA LEU A 310 2.47 8.66 0.59
C LEU A 310 3.54 9.28 -0.32
N LYS A 311 4.07 10.46 0.04
CA LYS A 311 5.19 11.11 -0.68
C LYS A 311 4.95 11.27 -2.19
N GLY A 312 3.72 11.56 -2.58
CA GLY A 312 3.32 11.76 -3.96
C GLY A 312 2.90 10.49 -4.72
N GLN A 313 2.88 9.34 -4.07
CA GLN A 313 2.29 8.13 -4.66
C GLN A 313 0.76 8.22 -4.65
N ASP A 314 0.13 7.77 -5.73
CA ASP A 314 -1.34 7.69 -5.83
C ASP A 314 -1.84 6.35 -5.30
N PRO A 315 -2.50 6.31 -4.13
CA PRO A 315 -2.96 5.06 -3.53
C PRO A 315 -4.06 4.39 -4.35
N SER A 316 -4.78 5.13 -5.19
CA SER A 316 -5.82 4.56 -6.06
C SER A 316 -5.25 3.69 -7.18
N GLN A 317 -3.95 3.73 -7.39
CA GLN A 317 -3.22 2.95 -8.39
C GLN A 317 -2.24 1.96 -7.76
N SER A 318 -2.27 1.80 -6.44
CA SER A 318 -1.42 0.85 -5.73
C SER A 318 -1.81 -0.58 -6.08
N GLY A 319 -1.35 -1.05 -7.21
CA GLY A 319 -1.41 -2.45 -7.59
C GLY A 319 -0.35 -3.28 -6.86
N SER A 320 -0.16 -4.52 -7.29
CA SER A 320 0.87 -5.43 -6.78
C SER A 320 2.30 -5.06 -7.22
N SER A 321 2.45 -3.99 -7.99
CA SER A 321 3.74 -3.57 -8.54
C SER A 321 4.48 -2.64 -7.60
N GLU A 322 5.79 -2.80 -7.49
CA GLU A 322 6.72 -1.89 -6.84
C GLU A 322 6.98 -0.61 -7.68
N LEU A 323 6.32 -0.49 -8.82
CA LEU A 323 6.50 0.63 -9.72
C LEU A 323 5.89 1.93 -9.16
N ILE A 324 6.42 3.04 -9.60
CA ILE A 324 5.94 4.37 -9.23
C ILE A 324 4.50 4.54 -9.72
N ASN A 325 3.59 4.63 -8.79
CA ASN A 325 2.20 4.93 -9.05
C ASN A 325 2.03 6.45 -9.17
N ILE A 326 2.27 6.96 -10.37
CA ILE A 326 2.03 8.36 -10.67
C ILE A 326 0.53 8.55 -10.86
N SER A 327 -0.03 9.57 -10.23
CA SER A 327 -1.44 9.92 -10.41
C SER A 327 -1.75 10.17 -11.90
N VAL A 328 -2.84 9.60 -12.36
CA VAL A 328 -3.33 9.89 -13.72
C VAL A 328 -3.64 11.36 -13.81
N ARG A 329 -3.13 12.00 -14.86
CA ARG A 329 -3.34 13.44 -15.08
C ARG A 329 -4.84 13.73 -15.27
N PRO A 330 -5.31 14.87 -14.75
CA PRO A 330 -6.65 15.34 -15.05
C PRO A 330 -6.86 15.50 -16.56
N THR A 331 -8.03 15.07 -17.04
CA THR A 331 -8.46 15.35 -18.41
C THR A 331 -9.71 16.19 -18.40
N TYR A 332 -9.81 17.09 -19.36
CA TYR A 332 -10.96 17.98 -19.51
C TYR A 332 -11.51 17.86 -20.91
N SER A 333 -12.81 17.89 -21.02
CA SER A 333 -13.49 17.90 -22.31
C SER A 333 -14.62 18.89 -22.36
N LEU A 334 -14.83 19.46 -23.53
CA LEU A 334 -15.93 20.34 -23.87
C LEU A 334 -16.65 19.73 -25.07
N SER A 335 -17.94 19.50 -24.98
CA SER A 335 -18.75 19.00 -26.09
C SER A 335 -20.02 19.82 -26.28
N LEU A 336 -20.36 20.05 -27.52
CA LEU A 336 -21.62 20.62 -27.97
C LEU A 336 -22.29 19.56 -28.82
N ASN A 337 -23.51 19.20 -28.46
CA ASN A 337 -24.31 18.19 -29.16
C ASN A 337 -25.67 18.75 -29.47
#